data_5478587541308834a2867c1cfce257aa
#
_entry.id   5478587541308834a2867c1cfce257aa
#
_cell.length_a   1.000
_cell.length_b   1.000
_cell.length_c   1.000
_cell.angle_alpha   90.00
_cell.angle_beta   90.00
_cell.angle_gamma   90.00
#
_symmetry.space_group_name_H-M   'P 1'
#
loop_
_entity.id
_entity.type
_entity.pdbx_description
1 polymer ?
#
loop_
_entity_poly.entity_id
_entity_poly.type
_entity_poly.pdbx_seq_one_letter_code
_entity_poly.pdbx_strand_id
1 'polypeptide(L)'
;GSSIAVEGKLVESQGKQAFELQASKVTLIGAADESFPLQKKRHSFEYLRTIAHLRPRTNTFSAVFRVRSLLSFAIHQFFNQRGFVRAHTPILTASDAEGAGEMFQVTTLDLQNLPKNEEGKPDFSKDFFGKQASLTVSGQLEGETFATAFGKIYTFGPTFRAENSNTTRHLAEFWMIEPEIAF
;
A
#
# COMPACT_ATOMS: atom_id res chain seq x y z
N GLY A 1 8.25 24.78 -6.54
CA GLY A 1 7.07 24.20 -5.91
C GLY A 1 5.76 24.86 -6.34
N SER A 2 5.79 26.08 -6.86
CA SER A 2 4.58 26.77 -7.33
C SER A 2 3.85 26.01 -8.42
N SER A 3 2.52 26.10 -8.44
CA SER A 3 1.67 25.57 -9.52
C SER A 3 1.31 26.69 -10.48
N ILE A 4 1.43 26.40 -11.79
CA ILE A 4 1.18 27.37 -12.86
C ILE A 4 0.30 26.74 -13.93
N ALA A 5 -0.48 27.56 -14.63
CA ALA A 5 -1.08 27.23 -15.92
C ALA A 5 -0.31 27.95 -17.03
N VAL A 6 -0.07 27.26 -18.13
CA VAL A 6 0.67 27.80 -19.27
C VAL A 6 -0.14 27.61 -20.54
N GLU A 7 -0.35 28.69 -21.28
CA GLU A 7 -0.88 28.69 -22.64
C GLU A 7 0.28 28.96 -23.61
N GLY A 8 0.33 28.25 -24.73
CA GLY A 8 1.43 28.43 -25.65
C GLY A 8 1.39 27.47 -26.85
N LYS A 9 2.42 27.51 -27.65
CA LYS A 9 2.59 26.67 -28.84
C LYS A 9 3.54 25.51 -28.54
N LEU A 10 3.11 24.29 -28.83
CA LEU A 10 3.98 23.10 -28.74
C LEU A 10 4.91 23.10 -29.98
N VAL A 11 6.21 23.02 -29.74
CA VAL A 11 7.24 23.01 -30.78
C VAL A 11 8.26 21.90 -30.50
N GLU A 12 9.01 21.49 -31.52
CA GLU A 12 10.17 20.61 -31.33
C GLU A 12 11.20 21.30 -30.44
N SER A 13 11.72 20.55 -29.46
CA SER A 13 12.75 21.07 -28.57
C SER A 13 14.13 20.98 -29.21
N GLN A 14 14.93 22.01 -29.00
CA GLN A 14 16.36 21.98 -29.33
C GLN A 14 17.21 21.34 -28.21
N GLY A 15 16.56 20.93 -27.11
CA GLY A 15 17.19 20.29 -25.95
C GLY A 15 17.12 18.76 -25.96
N LYS A 16 17.15 18.15 -24.76
CA LYS A 16 17.12 16.68 -24.61
C LYS A 16 15.72 16.06 -24.74
N GLN A 17 14.67 16.84 -24.63
CA GLN A 17 13.27 16.41 -24.76
C GLN A 17 12.80 16.56 -26.21
N ALA A 18 11.81 15.77 -26.62
CA ALA A 18 11.30 15.82 -27.98
C ALA A 18 10.54 17.11 -28.26
N PHE A 19 9.82 17.64 -27.27
CA PHE A 19 8.98 18.85 -27.45
C PHE A 19 9.16 19.80 -26.27
N GLU A 20 8.86 21.08 -26.54
CA GLU A 20 8.76 22.14 -25.53
C GLU A 20 7.54 23.01 -25.77
N LEU A 21 7.05 23.69 -24.75
CA LEU A 21 5.96 24.64 -24.84
C LEU A 21 6.50 26.05 -24.84
N GLN A 22 6.41 26.74 -25.98
CA GLN A 22 6.69 28.18 -26.08
C GLN A 22 5.51 28.93 -25.46
N ALA A 23 5.71 29.43 -24.22
CA ALA A 23 4.66 30.08 -23.47
C ALA A 23 4.29 31.44 -24.04
N SER A 24 3.01 31.66 -24.33
CA SER A 24 2.43 32.98 -24.65
C SER A 24 1.81 33.63 -23.40
N LYS A 25 1.38 32.78 -22.42
CA LYS A 25 0.83 33.26 -21.16
C LYS A 25 1.16 32.27 -20.02
N VAL A 26 1.54 32.81 -18.88
CA VAL A 26 1.79 32.04 -17.65
C VAL A 26 0.94 32.63 -16.54
N THR A 27 0.08 31.79 -15.95
CA THR A 27 -0.78 32.16 -14.81
C THR A 27 -0.33 31.43 -13.58
N LEU A 28 -0.01 32.15 -12.51
CA LEU A 28 0.29 31.57 -11.20
C LEU A 28 -1.02 31.13 -10.55
N ILE A 29 -1.16 29.81 -10.27
CA ILE A 29 -2.32 29.23 -9.58
C ILE A 29 -2.08 29.18 -8.06
N GLY A 30 -0.89 28.73 -7.66
CA GLY A 30 -0.51 28.64 -6.25
C GLY A 30 1.00 28.90 -6.09
N ALA A 31 1.34 29.87 -5.24
CA ALA A 31 2.72 30.19 -4.92
C ALA A 31 3.30 29.20 -3.91
N ALA A 32 4.56 28.85 -4.07
CA ALA A 32 5.38 28.20 -3.07
C ALA A 32 6.62 29.04 -2.83
N ASP A 33 6.98 29.22 -1.59
CA ASP A 33 8.18 29.92 -1.18
C ASP A 33 9.40 28.98 -1.06
N GLU A 34 10.50 29.51 -0.53
CA GLU A 34 11.76 28.76 -0.40
C GLU A 34 11.69 27.64 0.65
N SER A 35 10.67 27.64 1.53
CA SER A 35 10.45 26.58 2.52
C SER A 35 9.87 25.31 1.93
N PHE A 36 9.41 25.34 0.67
CA PHE A 36 8.86 24.16 0.02
C PHE A 36 9.89 23.00 0.01
N PRO A 37 9.55 21.82 0.58
CA PRO A 37 10.53 20.78 0.88
C PRO A 37 11.25 20.18 -0.32
N LEU A 38 10.59 20.11 -1.49
CA LEU A 38 11.18 19.58 -2.70
C LEU A 38 11.92 20.69 -3.48
N GLN A 39 13.19 20.81 -3.21
CA GLN A 39 14.08 21.75 -3.90
C GLN A 39 14.73 21.10 -5.14
N LYS A 40 15.28 21.91 -6.06
CA LYS A 40 16.00 21.44 -7.25
C LYS A 40 17.40 20.90 -6.88
N LYS A 41 17.40 19.82 -6.06
CA LYS A 41 18.62 19.10 -5.64
C LYS A 41 18.28 17.61 -5.43
N ARG A 42 19.32 16.78 -5.32
CA ARG A 42 19.12 15.37 -4.97
C ARG A 42 18.66 15.26 -3.51
N HIS A 43 17.62 14.48 -3.28
CA HIS A 43 17.10 14.13 -1.96
C HIS A 43 17.40 12.67 -1.64
N SER A 44 17.79 12.37 -0.38
CA SER A 44 17.97 10.99 0.06
C SER A 44 16.62 10.29 0.27
N PHE A 45 16.62 8.96 0.26
CA PHE A 45 15.39 8.20 0.55
C PHE A 45 14.89 8.39 1.97
N GLU A 46 15.80 8.55 2.93
CA GLU A 46 15.48 8.83 4.33
C GLU A 46 14.71 10.16 4.44
N TYR A 47 15.24 11.21 3.81
CA TYR A 47 14.57 12.51 3.79
C TYR A 47 13.19 12.40 3.10
N LEU A 48 13.10 11.70 1.97
CA LEU A 48 11.83 11.55 1.25
C LEU A 48 10.78 10.76 2.04
N ARG A 49 11.18 9.91 2.99
CA ARG A 49 10.25 9.26 3.92
C ARG A 49 9.65 10.24 4.92
N THR A 50 10.37 11.27 5.35
CA THR A 50 9.84 12.30 6.25
C THR A 50 8.80 13.22 5.59
N ILE A 51 8.81 13.29 4.26
CA ILE A 51 7.86 14.05 3.43
C ILE A 51 7.09 13.10 2.49
N ALA A 52 6.60 11.99 3.01
CA ALA A 52 6.00 10.90 2.23
C ALA A 52 4.88 11.35 1.28
N HIS A 53 4.09 12.37 1.67
CA HIS A 53 3.01 12.96 0.87
C HIS A 53 3.50 13.72 -0.37
N LEU A 54 4.76 14.14 -0.41
CA LEU A 54 5.37 14.85 -1.55
C LEU A 54 6.28 13.96 -2.40
N ARG A 55 6.79 12.85 -1.85
CA ARG A 55 7.77 12.00 -2.56
C ARG A 55 7.31 11.48 -3.93
N PRO A 56 6.01 11.25 -4.23
CA PRO A 56 5.57 10.84 -5.55
C PRO A 56 5.89 11.85 -6.66
N ARG A 57 6.12 13.11 -6.30
CA ARG A 57 6.50 14.19 -7.24
C ARG A 57 7.97 14.12 -7.68
N THR A 58 8.79 13.33 -7.00
CA THR A 58 10.19 13.11 -7.42
C THR A 58 10.27 12.12 -8.57
N ASN A 59 11.25 12.29 -9.46
CA ASN A 59 11.44 11.38 -10.59
C ASN A 59 11.60 9.93 -10.15
N THR A 60 12.36 9.68 -9.08
CA THR A 60 12.61 8.34 -8.55
C THR A 60 11.31 7.68 -8.07
N PHE A 61 10.54 8.34 -7.20
CA PHE A 61 9.31 7.72 -6.69
C PHE A 61 8.18 7.71 -7.70
N SER A 62 8.13 8.69 -8.61
CA SER A 62 7.23 8.62 -9.78
C SER A 62 7.50 7.36 -10.59
N ALA A 63 8.77 7.04 -10.88
CA ALA A 63 9.14 5.82 -11.59
C ALA A 63 8.78 4.56 -10.77
N VAL A 64 9.12 4.52 -9.47
CA VAL A 64 8.81 3.40 -8.58
C VAL A 64 7.31 3.11 -8.55
N PHE A 65 6.46 4.12 -8.36
CA PHE A 65 5.02 3.90 -8.29
C PHE A 65 4.40 3.52 -9.64
N ARG A 66 4.94 4.00 -10.76
CA ARG A 66 4.52 3.56 -12.10
C ARG A 66 4.87 2.10 -12.34
N VAL A 67 6.09 1.68 -12.00
CA VAL A 67 6.52 0.27 -12.08
C VAL A 67 5.64 -0.60 -11.19
N ARG A 68 5.39 -0.19 -9.95
CA ARG A 68 4.50 -0.91 -9.02
C ARG A 68 3.09 -1.10 -9.61
N SER A 69 2.53 -0.05 -10.21
CA SER A 69 1.22 -0.11 -10.87
C SER A 69 1.20 -1.11 -12.03
N LEU A 70 2.21 -1.06 -12.90
CA LEU A 70 2.34 -1.99 -14.02
C LEU A 70 2.53 -3.43 -13.57
N LEU A 71 3.34 -3.66 -12.54
CA LEU A 71 3.56 -5.01 -12.00
C LEU A 71 2.27 -5.57 -11.38
N SER A 72 1.49 -4.76 -10.65
CA SER A 72 0.20 -5.20 -10.11
C SER A 72 -0.74 -5.66 -11.23
N PHE A 73 -0.83 -4.90 -12.32
CA PHE A 73 -1.64 -5.28 -13.46
C PHE A 73 -1.11 -6.56 -14.13
N ALA A 74 0.19 -6.67 -14.33
CA ALA A 74 0.82 -7.84 -14.94
C ALA A 74 0.58 -9.12 -14.13
N ILE A 75 0.62 -9.05 -12.79
CA ILE A 75 0.30 -10.16 -11.90
C ILE A 75 -1.14 -10.63 -12.13
N HIS A 76 -2.11 -9.70 -12.13
CA HIS A 76 -3.50 -10.04 -12.39
C HIS A 76 -3.69 -10.67 -13.76
N GLN A 77 -3.06 -10.11 -14.78
CA GLN A 77 -3.12 -10.65 -16.15
C GLN A 77 -2.54 -12.06 -16.24
N PHE A 78 -1.38 -12.28 -15.60
CA PHE A 78 -0.70 -13.59 -15.58
C PHE A 78 -1.59 -14.70 -15.01
N PHE A 79 -2.20 -14.48 -13.87
CA PHE A 79 -3.05 -15.46 -13.21
C PHE A 79 -4.39 -15.66 -13.93
N ASN A 80 -5.02 -14.55 -14.35
CA ASN A 80 -6.28 -14.60 -15.09
C ASN A 80 -6.16 -15.42 -16.39
N GLN A 81 -5.10 -15.21 -17.18
CA GLN A 81 -4.85 -15.97 -18.42
C GLN A 81 -4.60 -17.46 -18.18
N ARG A 82 -4.30 -17.88 -16.94
CA ARG A 82 -4.10 -19.28 -16.54
C ARG A 82 -5.29 -19.90 -15.84
N GLY A 83 -6.43 -19.20 -15.86
CA GLY A 83 -7.68 -19.69 -15.31
C GLY A 83 -7.77 -19.60 -13.78
N PHE A 84 -6.93 -18.79 -13.14
CA PHE A 84 -7.05 -18.53 -11.73
C PHE A 84 -8.10 -17.45 -11.45
N VAL A 85 -8.92 -17.66 -10.44
CA VAL A 85 -9.87 -16.68 -9.92
C VAL A 85 -9.19 -15.85 -8.83
N ARG A 86 -9.27 -14.53 -8.90
CA ARG A 86 -8.79 -13.68 -7.81
C ARG A 86 -9.72 -13.77 -6.62
N ALA A 87 -9.23 -14.21 -5.48
CA ALA A 87 -9.92 -14.16 -4.21
C ALA A 87 -9.54 -12.88 -3.46
N HIS A 88 -10.54 -12.06 -3.10
CA HIS A 88 -10.35 -10.89 -2.24
C HIS A 88 -10.65 -11.31 -0.80
N THR A 89 -9.61 -11.68 -0.06
CA THR A 89 -9.72 -12.09 1.33
C THR A 89 -9.78 -10.91 2.29
N PRO A 90 -10.44 -11.03 3.46
CA PRO A 90 -10.51 -9.96 4.44
C PRO A 90 -9.14 -9.57 5.00
N ILE A 91 -8.97 -8.27 5.26
CA ILE A 91 -7.78 -7.74 5.96
C ILE A 91 -7.97 -7.84 7.47
N LEU A 92 -9.20 -7.61 7.96
CA LEU A 92 -9.56 -7.79 9.36
C LEU A 92 -10.00 -9.23 9.57
N THR A 93 -9.37 -9.92 10.50
CA THR A 93 -9.66 -11.33 10.81
C THR A 93 -9.64 -11.58 12.31
N ALA A 94 -10.41 -12.56 12.77
CA ALA A 94 -10.33 -13.10 14.13
C ALA A 94 -9.55 -14.42 14.16
N SER A 95 -9.04 -14.87 13.02
CA SER A 95 -8.33 -16.15 12.87
C SER A 95 -6.86 -15.91 12.62
N ASP A 96 -6.02 -16.75 13.22
CA ASP A 96 -4.60 -16.82 12.92
C ASP A 96 -4.37 -17.78 11.75
N ALA A 97 -3.51 -17.38 10.82
CA ALA A 97 -3.09 -18.22 9.71
C ALA A 97 -1.92 -19.13 10.14
N GLU A 98 -2.22 -20.21 10.85
CA GLU A 98 -1.26 -21.24 11.28
C GLU A 98 -0.05 -20.73 12.08
N GLY A 99 -0.19 -19.64 12.82
CA GLY A 99 0.93 -19.01 13.54
C GLY A 99 1.96 -18.37 12.62
N ALA A 100 1.58 -17.99 11.40
CA ALA A 100 2.49 -17.48 10.36
C ALA A 100 3.17 -16.14 10.69
N GLY A 101 2.88 -15.53 11.83
CA GLY A 101 3.52 -14.30 12.29
C GLY A 101 2.80 -13.64 13.46
N GLU A 102 3.46 -12.69 14.11
CA GLU A 102 2.82 -11.87 15.14
C GLU A 102 1.81 -10.92 14.48
N MET A 103 0.58 -10.90 15.03
CA MET A 103 -0.54 -10.12 14.49
C MET A 103 -0.65 -8.76 15.15
N PHE A 104 -0.87 -7.71 14.34
CA PHE A 104 -1.34 -6.44 14.86
C PHE A 104 -2.80 -6.55 15.30
N GLN A 105 -3.07 -6.22 16.55
CA GLN A 105 -4.43 -6.18 17.07
C GLN A 105 -5.17 -4.93 16.60
N VAL A 106 -6.43 -5.08 16.23
CA VAL A 106 -7.34 -3.99 15.87
C VAL A 106 -8.46 -3.93 16.91
N THR A 107 -8.65 -2.76 17.50
CA THR A 107 -9.67 -2.54 18.52
C THR A 107 -10.24 -1.13 18.45
N THR A 108 -11.51 -0.98 18.84
CA THR A 108 -12.18 0.30 19.05
C THR A 108 -12.31 0.65 20.52
N LEU A 109 -11.82 -0.23 21.42
CA LEU A 109 -11.84 0.03 22.86
C LEU A 109 -10.89 1.18 23.23
N ASP A 110 -11.27 1.96 24.23
CA ASP A 110 -10.40 2.96 24.81
C ASP A 110 -9.24 2.30 25.56
N LEU A 111 -8.03 2.42 25.01
CA LEU A 111 -6.82 1.82 25.60
C LEU A 111 -6.45 2.41 26.97
N GLN A 112 -6.95 3.60 27.32
CA GLN A 112 -6.71 4.21 28.63
C GLN A 112 -7.68 3.67 29.69
N ASN A 113 -8.88 3.20 29.26
CA ASN A 113 -9.95 2.71 30.12
C ASN A 113 -10.47 1.37 29.58
N LEU A 114 -9.57 0.40 29.39
CA LEU A 114 -9.93 -0.92 28.88
C LEU A 114 -10.96 -1.62 29.80
N PRO A 115 -12.13 -2.02 29.27
CA PRO A 115 -13.02 -2.89 30.01
C PRO A 115 -12.34 -4.23 30.29
N LYS A 116 -12.54 -4.75 31.51
CA LYS A 116 -11.95 -6.01 31.95
C LYS A 116 -13.03 -7.04 32.19
N ASN A 117 -12.73 -8.30 31.89
CA ASN A 117 -13.53 -9.44 32.23
C ASN A 117 -13.30 -9.87 33.70
N GLU A 118 -13.96 -10.92 34.16
CA GLU A 118 -13.85 -11.45 35.50
C GLU A 118 -12.41 -11.89 35.86
N GLU A 119 -11.60 -12.24 34.89
CA GLU A 119 -10.18 -12.61 35.06
C GLU A 119 -9.23 -11.40 35.07
N GLY A 120 -9.74 -10.19 34.92
CA GLY A 120 -8.93 -8.96 34.85
C GLY A 120 -8.26 -8.73 33.50
N LYS A 121 -8.56 -9.52 32.45
CA LYS A 121 -8.08 -9.38 31.09
C LYS A 121 -8.99 -8.44 30.29
N PRO A 122 -8.50 -7.84 29.15
CA PRO A 122 -9.35 -7.07 28.27
C PRO A 122 -10.61 -7.82 27.84
N ASP A 123 -11.76 -7.18 27.97
CA ASP A 123 -13.06 -7.74 27.61
C ASP A 123 -13.43 -7.39 26.17
N PHE A 124 -12.99 -8.20 25.23
CA PHE A 124 -13.27 -8.01 23.80
C PHE A 124 -14.74 -8.27 23.42
N SER A 125 -15.58 -8.80 24.33
CA SER A 125 -17.02 -8.88 24.07
C SER A 125 -17.66 -7.50 23.91
N LYS A 126 -17.03 -6.46 24.44
CA LYS A 126 -17.42 -5.04 24.32
C LYS A 126 -16.78 -4.32 23.15
N ASP A 127 -15.91 -4.96 22.39
CA ASP A 127 -15.29 -4.40 21.20
C ASP A 127 -16.24 -4.48 19.99
N PHE A 128 -15.89 -3.78 18.90
CA PHE A 128 -16.72 -3.65 17.70
C PHE A 128 -17.20 -4.99 17.13
N PHE A 129 -16.34 -6.00 17.07
CA PHE A 129 -16.66 -7.35 16.57
C PHE A 129 -17.14 -8.32 17.66
N GLY A 130 -17.23 -7.89 18.91
CA GLY A 130 -17.58 -8.77 20.05
C GLY A 130 -16.53 -9.85 20.35
N LYS A 131 -15.35 -9.75 19.74
CA LYS A 131 -14.21 -10.64 19.91
C LYS A 131 -12.92 -9.95 19.47
N GLN A 132 -11.78 -10.51 19.85
CA GLN A 132 -10.48 -10.01 19.39
C GLN A 132 -10.38 -10.08 17.86
N ALA A 133 -9.97 -8.99 17.24
CA ALA A 133 -9.70 -8.89 15.82
C ALA A 133 -8.27 -8.41 15.57
N SER A 134 -7.71 -8.78 14.43
CA SER A 134 -6.34 -8.47 14.06
C SER A 134 -6.25 -8.16 12.57
N LEU A 135 -5.12 -7.58 12.16
CA LEU A 135 -4.76 -7.49 10.75
C LEU A 135 -4.21 -8.84 10.27
N THR A 136 -4.62 -9.28 9.09
CA THR A 136 -4.20 -10.56 8.53
C THR A 136 -2.70 -10.62 8.25
N VAL A 137 -2.10 -11.77 8.48
CA VAL A 137 -0.69 -12.07 8.15
C VAL A 137 -0.53 -12.81 6.82
N SER A 138 -1.66 -13.29 6.23
CA SER A 138 -1.73 -14.02 4.96
C SER A 138 -3.18 -14.06 4.48
N GLY A 139 -3.39 -14.12 3.18
CA GLY A 139 -4.70 -14.40 2.59
C GLY A 139 -4.99 -15.90 2.45
N GLN A 140 -4.08 -16.77 2.85
CA GLN A 140 -4.17 -18.22 2.61
C GLN A 140 -5.38 -18.84 3.30
N LEU A 141 -5.59 -18.59 4.59
CA LEU A 141 -6.63 -19.28 5.36
C LEU A 141 -8.03 -19.11 4.75
N GLU A 142 -8.40 -17.88 4.43
CA GLU A 142 -9.65 -17.60 3.74
C GLU A 142 -9.59 -18.02 2.26
N GLY A 143 -8.40 -17.92 1.64
CA GLY A 143 -8.15 -18.32 0.26
C GLY A 143 -8.44 -19.80 0.02
N GLU A 144 -8.11 -20.69 0.94
CA GLU A 144 -8.37 -22.13 0.85
C GLU A 144 -9.87 -22.45 0.72
N THR A 145 -10.73 -21.65 1.38
CA THR A 145 -12.19 -21.82 1.23
C THR A 145 -12.66 -21.49 -0.19
N PHE A 146 -12.03 -20.54 -0.86
CA PHE A 146 -12.29 -20.22 -2.27
C PHE A 146 -11.67 -21.28 -3.19
N ALA A 147 -10.48 -21.81 -2.87
CA ALA A 147 -9.81 -22.82 -3.67
C ALA A 147 -10.65 -24.10 -3.74
N THR A 148 -11.27 -24.53 -2.64
CA THR A 148 -12.16 -25.71 -2.62
C THR A 148 -13.41 -25.52 -3.49
N ALA A 149 -13.85 -24.28 -3.71
CA ALA A 149 -15.01 -23.97 -4.56
C ALA A 149 -14.65 -23.76 -6.03
N PHE A 150 -13.50 -23.12 -6.32
CA PHE A 150 -13.13 -22.68 -7.68
C PHE A 150 -11.96 -23.47 -8.28
N GLY A 151 -11.29 -24.31 -7.52
CA GLY A 151 -10.14 -25.13 -7.94
C GLY A 151 -8.84 -24.37 -7.99
N LYS A 152 -8.76 -23.25 -8.70
CA LYS A 152 -7.57 -22.40 -8.83
C LYS A 152 -7.88 -20.96 -8.45
N ILE A 153 -7.24 -20.48 -7.41
CA ILE A 153 -7.39 -19.08 -6.95
C ILE A 153 -6.03 -18.45 -6.73
N TYR A 154 -5.99 -17.15 -6.60
CA TYR A 154 -4.86 -16.45 -6.03
C TYR A 154 -5.35 -15.27 -5.19
N THR A 155 -4.65 -15.00 -4.11
CA THR A 155 -4.75 -13.73 -3.40
C THR A 155 -3.64 -12.81 -3.87
N PHE A 156 -3.90 -11.52 -3.89
CA PHE A 156 -2.91 -10.47 -4.08
C PHE A 156 -3.37 -9.25 -3.31
N GLY A 157 -2.79 -9.04 -2.16
CA GLY A 157 -3.21 -8.00 -1.23
C GLY A 157 -2.22 -7.73 -0.11
N PRO A 158 -2.48 -6.71 0.71
CA PRO A 158 -1.65 -6.34 1.84
C PRO A 158 -1.76 -7.38 2.95
N THR A 159 -0.60 -7.67 3.56
CA THR A 159 -0.46 -8.48 4.77
C THR A 159 0.37 -7.73 5.80
N PHE A 160 0.18 -8.06 7.07
CA PHE A 160 0.74 -7.33 8.19
C PHE A 160 1.36 -8.29 9.18
N ARG A 161 2.61 -8.05 9.57
CA ARG A 161 3.32 -8.85 10.57
C ARG A 161 3.98 -7.94 11.58
N ALA A 162 3.66 -8.14 12.87
CA ALA A 162 4.17 -7.33 13.97
C ALA A 162 5.53 -7.81 14.49
N GLU A 163 6.22 -8.64 13.72
CA GLU A 163 7.52 -9.20 14.07
C GLU A 163 8.55 -8.09 14.34
N ASN A 164 9.17 -8.15 15.51
CA ASN A 164 10.23 -7.21 15.87
C ASN A 164 11.55 -7.60 15.19
N SER A 165 11.67 -7.22 13.92
CA SER A 165 12.84 -7.45 13.09
C SER A 165 13.39 -6.16 12.51
N ASN A 166 14.67 -5.87 12.79
CA ASN A 166 15.37 -4.68 12.32
C ASN A 166 16.21 -4.98 11.06
N THR A 167 15.67 -5.72 10.09
CA THR A 167 16.37 -6.00 8.84
C THR A 167 15.79 -5.14 7.71
N THR A 168 16.59 -4.92 6.66
CA THR A 168 16.15 -4.19 5.46
C THR A 168 15.14 -4.95 4.61
N ARG A 169 14.88 -6.23 4.91
CA ARG A 169 14.01 -7.13 4.14
C ARG A 169 12.69 -7.45 4.83
N HIS A 170 12.53 -7.13 6.14
CA HIS A 170 11.30 -7.34 6.87
C HIS A 170 10.54 -6.01 6.97
N LEU A 171 9.32 -6.01 6.49
CA LEU A 171 8.39 -4.90 6.56
C LEU A 171 7.17 -5.31 7.39
N ALA A 172 6.64 -4.37 8.16
CA ALA A 172 5.41 -4.60 8.93
C ALA A 172 4.16 -4.69 8.02
N GLU A 173 4.22 -4.08 6.84
CA GLU A 173 3.19 -4.15 5.81
C GLU A 173 3.84 -4.44 4.46
N PHE A 174 3.34 -5.44 3.76
CA PHE A 174 3.80 -5.83 2.42
C PHE A 174 2.67 -6.53 1.66
N TRP A 175 2.83 -6.68 0.34
CA TRP A 175 1.87 -7.38 -0.49
C TRP A 175 2.38 -8.77 -0.83
N MET A 176 1.51 -9.77 -0.65
CA MET A 176 1.80 -11.16 -1.02
C MET A 176 1.03 -11.57 -2.27
N ILE A 177 1.64 -12.47 -3.03
CA ILE A 177 1.01 -13.20 -4.13
C ILE A 177 0.94 -14.65 -3.67
N GLU A 178 -0.27 -15.16 -3.48
CA GLU A 178 -0.49 -16.48 -2.88
C GLU A 178 -1.45 -17.27 -3.78
N PRO A 179 -0.92 -18.04 -4.75
CA PRO A 179 -1.74 -18.95 -5.55
C PRO A 179 -2.05 -20.22 -4.76
N GLU A 180 -3.30 -20.67 -4.85
CA GLU A 180 -3.78 -21.91 -4.24
C GLU A 180 -4.50 -22.76 -5.29
N ILE A 181 -4.22 -24.05 -5.28
CA ILE A 181 -4.83 -25.04 -6.17
C ILE A 181 -5.36 -26.19 -5.35
N ALA A 182 -6.67 -26.43 -5.44
CA ALA A 182 -7.32 -27.59 -4.85
C ALA A 182 -7.60 -28.63 -5.93
N PHE A 183 -7.28 -29.89 -5.64
CA PHE A 183 -7.49 -31.10 -6.48
C PHE A 183 -6.53 -31.26 -7.65
#